data_13183e8d54bb8df851704988659456f9
#
_entry.id   13183e8d54bb8df851704988659456f9
#
_cell.length_a   1.000
_cell.length_b   1.000
_cell.length_c   1.000
_cell.angle_alpha   90.00
_cell.angle_beta   90.00
_cell.angle_gamma   90.00
#
_symmetry.space_group_name_H-M   'P 1'
#
loop_
_entity.id
_entity.type
_entity.pdbx_description
1 polymer ?
#
loop_
_entity_poly.entity_id
_entity_poly.type
_entity_poly.pdbx_seq_one_letter_code
_entity_poly.pdbx_strand_id
1 'polypeptide(L)'
;MEEMMLEQAALEASRYEPIDVGRYRADLLAIIEAVRAAPSFDARGLRHILRRHPRDGSGFFSKGQLVAAYRALVEAGDLPFERATFSRLQMKPVRTQSGVAVVAVLTQPAGCPGRCIFCPDDASMPKSYLAREPGAQRALRHSFDPYQQTRSRLAALHNTGHPTDKVELLILGGTWGAYSHSYGAWFIQRCLDALNGSDSESLHEAQRRNQQAPNRCVGLTIETRPDWVTPDEVLRLRRLGVTRVQLGVQSLDD
;
A
#
# COMPACT_ATOMS: atom_id res chain seq x y z
N MET A 1 -19.73 -13.79 -9.22
CA MET A 1 -18.48 -13.01 -9.29
C MET A 1 -18.59 -11.75 -8.42
N GLU A 2 -19.68 -11.00 -8.51
CA GLU A 2 -19.95 -9.80 -7.71
C GLU A 2 -20.11 -10.12 -6.21
N GLU A 3 -20.82 -11.19 -5.86
CA GLU A 3 -21.02 -11.67 -4.51
C GLU A 3 -19.72 -12.10 -3.81
N MET A 4 -18.84 -12.79 -4.55
CA MET A 4 -17.50 -13.18 -4.08
C MET A 4 -16.57 -11.97 -3.89
N MET A 5 -16.73 -10.93 -4.69
CA MET A 5 -16.00 -9.65 -4.54
C MET A 5 -16.49 -8.85 -3.33
N LEU A 6 -17.80 -8.85 -3.06
CA LEU A 6 -18.40 -8.22 -1.87
C LEU A 6 -17.99 -8.96 -0.58
N GLU A 7 -17.97 -10.28 -0.59
CA GLU A 7 -17.52 -11.10 0.53
C GLU A 7 -16.03 -10.89 0.85
N GLN A 8 -15.20 -10.80 -0.18
CA GLN A 8 -13.77 -10.53 -0.04
C GLN A 8 -13.50 -9.08 0.41
N ALA A 9 -14.31 -8.11 -0.04
CA ALA A 9 -14.26 -6.73 0.41
C ALA A 9 -14.70 -6.60 1.88
N ALA A 10 -15.74 -7.32 2.30
CA ALA A 10 -16.17 -7.38 3.69
C ALA A 10 -15.11 -8.05 4.59
N LEU A 11 -14.47 -9.11 4.11
CA LEU A 11 -13.39 -9.79 4.84
C LEU A 11 -12.14 -8.91 5.01
N GLU A 12 -11.81 -8.09 4.01
CA GLU A 12 -10.71 -7.12 4.11
C GLU A 12 -11.08 -5.90 4.96
N ALA A 13 -12.32 -5.42 4.89
CA ALA A 13 -12.82 -4.36 5.77
C ALA A 13 -12.76 -4.81 7.25
N SER A 14 -13.16 -6.05 7.55
CA SER A 14 -13.09 -6.61 8.89
C SER A 14 -11.65 -6.75 9.44
N ARG A 15 -10.65 -6.85 8.55
CA ARG A 15 -9.22 -6.87 8.95
C ARG A 15 -8.72 -5.51 9.47
N TYR A 16 -9.42 -4.43 9.14
CA TYR A 16 -9.07 -3.06 9.53
C TYR A 16 -10.15 -2.43 10.43
N GLU A 17 -11.10 -3.23 10.92
CA GLU A 17 -12.09 -2.76 11.85
C GLU A 17 -11.40 -2.16 13.09
N PRO A 18 -11.72 -0.91 13.45
CA PRO A 18 -11.18 -0.29 14.64
C PRO A 18 -11.48 -1.15 15.87
N ILE A 19 -10.52 -1.23 16.78
CA ILE A 19 -10.71 -1.94 18.04
C ILE A 19 -11.01 -0.93 19.16
N ASP A 20 -12.01 -1.23 19.96
CA ASP A 20 -12.22 -0.55 21.24
C ASP A 20 -11.21 -1.09 22.27
N VAL A 21 -10.09 -0.37 22.38
CA VAL A 21 -9.00 -0.77 23.29
C VAL A 21 -9.46 -0.70 24.74
N GLY A 22 -10.36 0.21 25.10
CA GLY A 22 -10.90 0.32 26.47
C GLY A 22 -11.69 -0.92 26.87
N ARG A 23 -12.59 -1.36 26.00
CA ARG A 23 -13.42 -2.56 26.20
C ARG A 23 -12.60 -3.84 26.40
N TYR A 24 -11.55 -4.01 25.61
CA TYR A 24 -10.74 -5.24 25.61
C TYR A 24 -9.38 -5.08 26.30
N ARG A 25 -9.21 -4.02 27.11
CA ARG A 25 -7.90 -3.64 27.66
C ARG A 25 -7.19 -4.78 28.39
N ALA A 26 -7.89 -5.53 29.22
CA ALA A 26 -7.31 -6.63 29.99
C ALA A 26 -6.81 -7.76 29.08
N ASP A 27 -7.62 -8.19 28.10
CA ASP A 27 -7.25 -9.24 27.15
C ASP A 27 -6.09 -8.81 26.26
N LEU A 28 -6.12 -7.54 25.78
CA LEU A 28 -5.06 -7.00 24.92
C LEU A 28 -3.73 -6.89 25.66
N LEU A 29 -3.74 -6.45 26.91
CA LEU A 29 -2.53 -6.45 27.76
C LEU A 29 -2.00 -7.86 27.95
N ALA A 30 -2.85 -8.83 28.30
CA ALA A 30 -2.44 -10.22 28.50
C ALA A 30 -1.89 -10.85 27.21
N ILE A 31 -2.50 -10.59 26.06
CA ILE A 31 -2.01 -11.05 24.75
C ILE A 31 -0.64 -10.45 24.46
N ILE A 32 -0.47 -9.13 24.62
CA ILE A 32 0.77 -8.44 24.30
C ILE A 32 1.91 -8.90 25.23
N GLU A 33 1.63 -9.05 26.53
CA GLU A 33 2.61 -9.59 27.48
C GLU A 33 3.00 -11.05 27.15
N ALA A 34 2.05 -11.89 26.75
CA ALA A 34 2.34 -13.24 26.31
C ALA A 34 3.20 -13.26 25.03
N VAL A 35 2.95 -12.35 24.09
CA VAL A 35 3.78 -12.15 22.88
C VAL A 35 5.20 -11.70 23.27
N ARG A 36 5.30 -10.77 24.22
CA ARG A 36 6.57 -10.24 24.73
C ARG A 36 7.41 -11.31 25.40
N ALA A 37 6.80 -12.10 26.28
CA ALA A 37 7.47 -13.13 27.09
C ALA A 37 7.85 -14.40 26.29
N ALA A 38 7.31 -14.60 25.09
CA ALA A 38 7.55 -15.80 24.31
C ALA A 38 9.03 -15.90 23.89
N PRO A 39 9.76 -16.97 24.23
CA PRO A 39 11.17 -17.12 23.86
C PRO A 39 11.36 -17.28 22.36
N SER A 40 10.42 -17.95 21.69
CA SER A 40 10.31 -18.02 20.23
C SER A 40 8.90 -17.63 19.80
N PHE A 41 8.75 -17.00 18.64
CA PHE A 41 7.46 -16.49 18.19
C PHE A 41 7.27 -16.74 16.70
N ASP A 42 6.24 -17.50 16.39
CA ASP A 42 5.78 -17.79 15.03
C ASP A 42 4.25 -17.65 14.91
N ALA A 43 3.71 -17.98 13.76
CA ALA A 43 2.28 -17.93 13.54
C ALA A 43 1.49 -18.95 14.38
N ARG A 44 2.10 -20.05 14.80
CA ARG A 44 1.46 -21.05 15.67
C ARG A 44 1.41 -20.54 17.11
N GLY A 45 2.50 -19.97 17.59
CA GLY A 45 2.60 -19.33 18.91
C GLY A 45 1.54 -18.23 19.07
N LEU A 46 1.40 -17.34 18.06
CA LEU A 46 0.36 -16.32 18.10
C LEU A 46 -1.04 -16.93 18.18
N ARG A 47 -1.36 -17.91 17.34
CA ARG A 47 -2.68 -18.57 17.40
C ARG A 47 -2.95 -19.22 18.76
N HIS A 48 -1.94 -19.81 19.40
CA HIS A 48 -2.06 -20.39 20.73
C HIS A 48 -2.39 -19.34 21.79
N ILE A 49 -1.71 -18.19 21.75
CA ILE A 49 -1.99 -17.06 22.64
C ILE A 49 -3.42 -16.56 22.43
N LEU A 50 -3.83 -16.30 21.19
CA LEU A 50 -5.16 -15.78 20.86
C LEU A 50 -6.32 -16.71 21.26
N ARG A 51 -6.11 -18.04 21.24
CA ARG A 51 -7.12 -19.00 21.73
C ARG A 51 -7.39 -18.92 23.21
N ARG A 52 -6.44 -18.41 24.00
CA ARG A 52 -6.61 -18.21 25.45
C ARG A 52 -7.33 -16.91 25.79
N HIS A 53 -7.39 -15.99 24.82
CA HIS A 53 -8.02 -14.68 24.97
C HIS A 53 -8.98 -14.44 23.80
N PRO A 54 -10.10 -15.19 23.73
CA PRO A 54 -11.05 -15.04 22.63
C PRO A 54 -11.79 -13.71 22.74
N ARG A 55 -11.92 -13.01 21.61
CA ARG A 55 -12.75 -11.81 21.52
C ARG A 55 -14.23 -12.22 21.59
N ASP A 56 -14.98 -11.64 22.52
CA ASP A 56 -16.41 -11.91 22.72
C ASP A 56 -16.74 -13.42 22.84
N GLY A 57 -15.86 -14.20 23.45
CA GLY A 57 -16.04 -15.63 23.74
C GLY A 57 -15.66 -16.60 22.60
N SER A 58 -15.64 -16.18 21.34
CA SER A 58 -15.36 -17.09 20.21
C SER A 58 -14.51 -16.49 19.10
N GLY A 59 -14.43 -15.17 19.00
CA GLY A 59 -13.67 -14.48 17.97
C GLY A 59 -12.17 -14.36 18.27
N PHE A 60 -11.41 -13.86 17.29
CA PHE A 60 -9.97 -13.58 17.46
C PHE A 60 -9.67 -12.13 17.11
N PHE A 61 -8.68 -11.55 17.79
CA PHE A 61 -8.11 -10.27 17.40
C PHE A 61 -7.23 -10.45 16.16
N SER A 62 -7.44 -9.60 15.16
CA SER A 62 -6.57 -9.57 13.98
C SER A 62 -5.21 -8.97 14.34
N LYS A 63 -4.15 -9.28 13.54
CA LYS A 63 -2.84 -8.65 13.74
C LYS A 63 -2.90 -7.13 13.64
N GLY A 64 -3.75 -6.57 12.75
CA GLY A 64 -3.95 -5.13 12.65
C GLY A 64 -4.52 -4.53 13.92
N GLN A 65 -5.51 -5.20 14.53
CA GLN A 65 -6.07 -4.80 15.81
C GLN A 65 -5.04 -4.87 16.95
N LEU A 66 -4.20 -5.90 16.97
CA LEU A 66 -3.12 -6.01 17.96
C LEU A 66 -2.06 -4.92 17.80
N VAL A 67 -1.70 -4.54 16.57
CA VAL A 67 -0.80 -3.41 16.30
C VAL A 67 -1.41 -2.09 16.77
N ALA A 68 -2.68 -1.85 16.46
CA ALA A 68 -3.41 -0.66 16.92
C ALA A 68 -3.50 -0.60 18.44
N ALA A 69 -3.85 -1.73 19.08
CA ALA A 69 -3.92 -1.85 20.53
C ALA A 69 -2.57 -1.60 21.19
N TYR A 70 -1.50 -2.20 20.69
CA TYR A 70 -0.15 -1.98 21.24
C TYR A 70 0.26 -0.51 21.20
N ARG A 71 0.00 0.18 20.08
CA ARG A 71 0.28 1.62 19.96
C ARG A 71 -0.51 2.43 20.98
N ALA A 72 -1.82 2.17 21.09
CA ALA A 72 -2.67 2.88 22.03
C ALA A 72 -2.28 2.63 23.50
N LEU A 73 -1.90 1.41 23.86
CA LEU A 73 -1.45 1.07 25.21
C LEU A 73 -0.09 1.69 25.55
N VAL A 74 0.81 1.81 24.55
CA VAL A 74 2.08 2.52 24.73
C VAL A 74 1.85 4.02 24.89
N GLU A 75 0.96 4.61 24.08
CA GLU A 75 0.61 6.03 24.17
C GLU A 75 -0.09 6.37 25.50
N ALA A 76 -0.91 5.47 26.03
CA ALA A 76 -1.52 5.61 27.33
C ALA A 76 -0.55 5.40 28.51
N GLY A 77 0.68 4.95 28.24
CA GLY A 77 1.67 4.66 29.27
C GLY A 77 1.49 3.30 29.98
N ASP A 78 0.61 2.44 29.47
CA ASP A 78 0.34 1.12 30.05
C ASP A 78 1.46 0.12 29.77
N LEU A 79 2.17 0.29 28.65
CA LEU A 79 3.28 -0.55 28.22
C LEU A 79 4.45 0.30 27.71
N PRO A 80 5.70 -0.14 27.91
CA PRO A 80 6.83 0.47 27.23
C PRO A 80 6.83 0.09 25.75
N PHE A 81 7.29 1.00 24.88
CA PHE A 81 7.54 0.65 23.48
C PHE A 81 8.78 -0.23 23.35
N GLU A 82 8.61 -1.43 22.82
CA GLU A 82 9.68 -2.36 22.51
C GLU A 82 9.63 -2.78 21.04
N ARG A 83 10.69 -2.47 20.31
CA ARG A 83 10.79 -2.79 18.88
C ARG A 83 10.64 -4.30 18.60
N ALA A 84 11.16 -5.15 19.49
CA ALA A 84 11.06 -6.61 19.34
C ALA A 84 9.61 -7.08 19.42
N THR A 85 8.85 -6.63 20.42
CA THR A 85 7.43 -6.93 20.59
C THR A 85 6.61 -6.41 19.42
N PHE A 86 6.84 -5.16 19.01
CA PHE A 86 6.17 -4.56 17.85
C PHE A 86 6.39 -5.36 16.56
N SER A 87 7.63 -5.78 16.30
CA SER A 87 7.99 -6.58 15.11
C SER A 87 7.29 -7.94 15.07
N ARG A 88 7.03 -8.55 16.22
CA ARG A 88 6.28 -9.82 16.34
C ARG A 88 4.80 -9.63 15.96
N LEU A 89 4.21 -8.50 16.30
CA LEU A 89 2.83 -8.15 15.95
C LEU A 89 2.69 -7.71 14.49
N GLN A 90 3.73 -7.14 13.91
CA GLN A 90 3.73 -6.62 12.53
C GLN A 90 3.39 -7.71 11.51
N MET A 91 2.57 -7.35 10.50
CA MET A 91 2.27 -8.26 9.39
C MET A 91 3.36 -8.20 8.32
N LYS A 92 3.93 -9.37 7.96
CA LYS A 92 4.95 -9.48 6.89
C LYS A 92 6.08 -8.44 7.04
N PRO A 93 6.87 -8.48 8.12
CA PRO A 93 7.85 -7.44 8.47
C PRO A 93 8.90 -7.20 7.38
N VAL A 94 9.18 -8.19 6.53
CA VAL A 94 10.10 -8.06 5.39
C VAL A 94 9.67 -7.00 4.36
N ARG A 95 8.38 -6.59 4.33
CA ARG A 95 7.86 -5.62 3.36
C ARG A 95 8.51 -4.24 3.44
N THR A 96 8.91 -3.83 4.60
CA THR A 96 9.53 -2.53 4.87
C THR A 96 10.89 -2.69 5.56
N GLN A 97 11.54 -3.84 5.37
CA GLN A 97 12.85 -4.11 5.96
C GLN A 97 13.92 -3.13 5.44
N SER A 98 13.78 -2.65 4.21
CA SER A 98 14.62 -1.59 3.63
C SER A 98 14.40 -0.21 4.26
N GLY A 99 13.39 -0.04 5.12
CA GLY A 99 12.97 1.25 5.64
C GLY A 99 12.09 2.07 4.68
N VAL A 100 11.68 1.48 3.55
CA VAL A 100 10.83 2.15 2.54
C VAL A 100 9.55 1.35 2.34
N ALA A 101 8.41 2.05 2.35
CA ALA A 101 7.09 1.48 2.09
C ALA A 101 6.73 1.60 0.60
N VAL A 102 6.49 0.47 -0.06
CA VAL A 102 6.07 0.49 -1.47
C VAL A 102 4.56 0.67 -1.57
N VAL A 103 4.15 1.74 -2.25
CA VAL A 103 2.76 2.06 -2.57
C VAL A 103 2.56 1.93 -4.08
N ALA A 104 1.99 0.80 -4.49
CA ALA A 104 1.63 0.56 -5.89
C ALA A 104 0.21 1.06 -6.17
N VAL A 105 0.08 1.87 -7.21
CA VAL A 105 -1.17 2.44 -7.73
C VAL A 105 -1.29 2.15 -9.22
N LEU A 106 -2.50 1.88 -9.71
CA LEU A 106 -2.75 1.62 -11.11
C LEU A 106 -3.44 2.83 -11.76
N THR A 107 -3.00 3.14 -12.98
CA THR A 107 -3.68 4.10 -13.85
C THR A 107 -5.02 3.54 -14.35
N GLN A 108 -5.91 4.40 -14.84
CA GLN A 108 -7.13 3.95 -15.49
C GLN A 108 -6.82 3.10 -16.74
N PRO A 109 -7.73 2.22 -17.16
CA PRO A 109 -7.61 1.53 -18.43
C PRO A 109 -7.41 2.51 -19.59
N ALA A 110 -6.39 2.26 -20.40
CA ALA A 110 -6.13 3.01 -21.62
C ALA A 110 -5.59 2.06 -22.69
N GLY A 111 -5.79 2.44 -23.96
CA GLY A 111 -5.23 1.69 -25.08
C GLY A 111 -3.69 1.70 -25.02
N CYS A 112 -3.09 0.56 -25.29
CA CYS A 112 -1.65 0.47 -25.48
C CYS A 112 -1.34 0.42 -26.99
N PRO A 113 -0.39 1.20 -27.50
CA PRO A 113 -0.01 1.14 -28.91
C PRO A 113 0.74 -0.15 -29.28
N GLY A 114 1.17 -0.92 -28.27
CA GLY A 114 1.86 -2.19 -28.44
C GLY A 114 0.92 -3.35 -28.75
N ARG A 115 1.45 -4.32 -29.51
CA ARG A 115 0.77 -5.57 -29.85
C ARG A 115 1.48 -6.79 -29.24
N CYS A 116 1.95 -6.66 -28.01
CA CYS A 116 2.69 -7.73 -27.31
C CYS A 116 1.79 -8.95 -27.10
N ILE A 117 2.24 -10.10 -27.57
CA ILE A 117 1.51 -11.38 -27.45
C ILE A 117 1.41 -11.86 -25.99
N PHE A 118 2.27 -11.37 -25.10
CA PHE A 118 2.30 -11.72 -23.68
C PHE A 118 1.28 -10.94 -22.83
N CYS A 119 0.74 -9.84 -23.35
CA CYS A 119 -0.18 -9.01 -22.58
C CYS A 119 -1.56 -9.67 -22.51
N PRO A 120 -2.11 -9.88 -21.31
CA PRO A 120 -3.51 -10.24 -21.16
C PRO A 120 -4.41 -9.12 -21.68
N ASP A 121 -5.57 -9.50 -22.20
CA ASP A 121 -6.58 -8.58 -22.69
C ASP A 121 -7.79 -8.58 -21.73
N ASP A 122 -7.80 -7.63 -20.82
CA ASP A 122 -8.88 -7.38 -19.88
C ASP A 122 -9.36 -5.93 -20.09
N ALA A 123 -10.55 -5.79 -20.65
CA ALA A 123 -11.10 -4.46 -20.99
C ALA A 123 -11.34 -3.56 -19.77
N SER A 124 -11.45 -4.14 -18.59
CA SER A 124 -11.66 -3.41 -17.33
C SER A 124 -10.36 -2.93 -16.69
N MET A 125 -9.21 -3.33 -17.23
CA MET A 125 -7.90 -3.11 -16.63
C MET A 125 -6.93 -2.40 -17.58
N PRO A 126 -5.94 -1.67 -17.05
CA PRO A 126 -4.80 -1.27 -17.86
C PRO A 126 -4.10 -2.49 -18.45
N LYS A 127 -3.52 -2.35 -19.63
CA LYS A 127 -2.77 -3.45 -20.28
C LYS A 127 -1.73 -4.05 -19.34
N SER A 128 -1.52 -5.35 -19.43
CA SER A 128 -0.64 -6.17 -18.60
C SER A 128 -1.20 -6.56 -17.23
N TYR A 129 -2.40 -6.11 -16.86
CA TYR A 129 -3.00 -6.40 -15.56
C TYR A 129 -4.33 -7.14 -15.70
N LEU A 130 -4.59 -8.04 -14.74
CA LEU A 130 -5.85 -8.78 -14.63
C LEU A 130 -6.63 -8.34 -13.40
N ALA A 131 -7.95 -8.24 -13.51
CA ALA A 131 -8.83 -7.79 -12.43
C ALA A 131 -8.68 -8.59 -11.12
N ARG A 132 -8.27 -9.86 -11.19
CA ARG A 132 -8.06 -10.74 -10.02
C ARG A 132 -6.80 -10.44 -9.20
N GLU A 133 -5.89 -9.63 -9.71
CA GLU A 133 -4.66 -9.27 -9.00
C GLU A 133 -4.94 -8.33 -7.82
N PRO A 134 -4.27 -8.48 -6.68
CA PRO A 134 -4.57 -7.66 -5.49
C PRO A 134 -4.39 -6.15 -5.70
N GLY A 135 -3.46 -5.75 -6.57
CA GLY A 135 -3.26 -4.34 -6.96
C GLY A 135 -4.42 -3.81 -7.79
N ALA A 136 -4.83 -4.61 -8.80
CA ALA A 136 -5.93 -4.33 -9.69
C ALA A 136 -7.27 -4.21 -8.94
N GLN A 137 -7.55 -5.14 -8.03
CA GLN A 137 -8.75 -5.09 -7.18
C GLN A 137 -8.83 -3.81 -6.33
N ARG A 138 -7.69 -3.32 -5.80
CA ARG A 138 -7.67 -2.02 -5.08
C ARG A 138 -8.00 -0.87 -6.02
N ALA A 139 -7.41 -0.86 -7.22
CA ALA A 139 -7.67 0.18 -8.21
C ALA A 139 -9.14 0.21 -8.63
N LEU A 140 -9.73 -0.95 -8.90
CA LEU A 140 -11.17 -1.08 -9.23
C LEU A 140 -12.07 -0.53 -8.11
N ARG A 141 -11.81 -0.88 -6.84
CA ARG A 141 -12.59 -0.38 -5.68
C ARG A 141 -12.56 1.14 -5.56
N HIS A 142 -11.51 1.77 -6.02
CA HIS A 142 -11.34 3.22 -5.99
C HIS A 142 -11.53 3.86 -7.36
N SER A 143 -12.14 3.16 -8.34
CA SER A 143 -12.36 3.66 -9.71
C SER A 143 -11.10 4.28 -10.32
N PHE A 144 -9.94 3.67 -10.04
CA PHE A 144 -8.61 4.12 -10.45
C PHE A 144 -8.22 5.54 -9.97
N ASP A 145 -8.92 6.09 -9.00
CA ASP A 145 -8.56 7.38 -8.41
C ASP A 145 -7.20 7.29 -7.69
N PRO A 146 -6.18 8.06 -8.08
CA PRO A 146 -4.83 7.95 -7.54
C PRO A 146 -4.73 8.37 -6.07
N TYR A 147 -5.52 9.36 -5.65
CA TYR A 147 -5.55 9.83 -4.26
C TYR A 147 -6.10 8.73 -3.35
N GLN A 148 -7.24 8.15 -3.70
CA GLN A 148 -7.89 7.11 -2.89
C GLN A 148 -7.07 5.83 -2.83
N GLN A 149 -6.47 5.40 -3.94
CA GLN A 149 -5.57 4.25 -3.96
C GLN A 149 -4.38 4.46 -3.01
N THR A 150 -3.75 5.63 -3.07
CA THR A 150 -2.59 5.98 -2.23
C THR A 150 -2.98 6.03 -0.76
N ARG A 151 -4.05 6.77 -0.41
CA ARG A 151 -4.56 6.87 0.98
C ARG A 151 -4.91 5.51 1.57
N SER A 152 -5.67 4.72 0.83
CA SER A 152 -6.07 3.36 1.26
C SER A 152 -4.84 2.48 1.50
N ARG A 153 -3.83 2.56 0.63
CA ARG A 153 -2.62 1.77 0.78
C ARG A 153 -1.75 2.20 1.96
N LEU A 154 -1.63 3.51 2.21
CA LEU A 154 -0.94 4.05 3.38
C LEU A 154 -1.62 3.59 4.67
N ALA A 155 -2.94 3.72 4.75
CA ALA A 155 -3.73 3.27 5.90
C ALA A 155 -3.53 1.76 6.16
N ALA A 156 -3.58 0.94 5.10
CA ALA A 156 -3.35 -0.49 5.21
C ALA A 156 -1.94 -0.84 5.73
N LEU A 157 -0.91 -0.13 5.28
CA LEU A 157 0.46 -0.31 5.75
C LEU A 157 0.60 0.13 7.21
N HIS A 158 0.07 1.30 7.55
CA HIS A 158 0.09 1.81 8.92
C HIS A 158 -0.62 0.86 9.90
N ASN A 159 -1.83 0.40 9.55
CA ASN A 159 -2.63 -0.49 10.40
C ASN A 159 -1.99 -1.88 10.58
N THR A 160 -1.11 -2.28 9.68
CA THR A 160 -0.36 -3.54 9.76
C THR A 160 1.04 -3.39 10.35
N GLY A 161 1.37 -2.21 10.89
CA GLY A 161 2.61 -1.95 11.63
C GLY A 161 3.80 -1.49 10.78
N HIS A 162 3.58 -1.14 9.51
CA HIS A 162 4.64 -0.66 8.65
C HIS A 162 4.87 0.85 8.82
N PRO A 163 6.13 1.32 8.89
CA PRO A 163 6.44 2.74 8.79
C PRO A 163 6.11 3.24 7.37
N THR A 164 5.60 4.45 7.27
CA THR A 164 5.23 5.10 6.01
C THR A 164 5.87 6.48 5.83
N ASP A 165 6.87 6.79 6.64
CA ASP A 165 7.66 8.03 6.58
C ASP A 165 8.47 8.17 5.28
N LYS A 166 8.83 7.04 4.67
CA LYS A 166 9.50 6.97 3.37
C LYS A 166 8.71 6.05 2.44
N VAL A 167 8.24 6.60 1.34
CA VAL A 167 7.39 5.90 0.38
C VAL A 167 8.04 5.86 -1.00
N GLU A 168 8.09 4.68 -1.60
CA GLU A 168 8.30 4.52 -3.04
C GLU A 168 6.93 4.38 -3.70
N LEU A 169 6.55 5.36 -4.52
CA LEU A 169 5.39 5.27 -5.40
C LEU A 169 5.75 4.43 -6.62
N LEU A 170 4.98 3.38 -6.86
CA LEU A 170 5.09 2.54 -8.04
C LEU A 170 3.81 2.71 -8.86
N ILE A 171 3.90 3.44 -9.98
CA ILE A 171 2.78 3.67 -10.89
C ILE A 171 2.81 2.60 -11.96
N LEU A 172 1.77 1.79 -11.97
CA LEU A 172 1.55 0.64 -12.83
C LEU A 172 0.43 0.97 -13.84
N GLY A 173 0.47 0.39 -15.04
CA GLY A 173 -0.61 0.62 -16.01
C GLY A 173 -0.18 0.45 -17.47
N GLY A 174 0.89 -0.28 -17.70
CA GLY A 174 1.38 -0.57 -19.04
C GLY A 174 2.29 0.54 -19.57
N THR A 175 1.95 1.14 -20.71
CA THR A 175 2.81 2.14 -21.35
C THR A 175 2.48 3.54 -20.87
N TRP A 176 3.26 4.08 -19.95
CA TRP A 176 3.05 5.43 -19.39
C TRP A 176 2.94 6.53 -20.46
N GLY A 177 3.77 6.47 -21.49
CA GLY A 177 3.74 7.44 -22.60
C GLY A 177 2.45 7.46 -23.43
N ALA A 178 1.60 6.44 -23.31
CA ALA A 178 0.30 6.40 -23.99
C ALA A 178 -0.76 7.32 -23.34
N TYR A 179 -0.53 7.77 -22.11
CA TYR A 179 -1.43 8.71 -21.43
C TYR A 179 -1.11 10.16 -21.85
N SER A 180 -2.13 11.02 -21.84
CA SER A 180 -1.94 12.44 -22.07
C SER A 180 -1.02 13.07 -21.00
N HIS A 181 -0.29 14.12 -21.38
CA HIS A 181 0.60 14.83 -20.45
C HIS A 181 -0.15 15.41 -19.25
N SER A 182 -1.36 15.91 -19.47
CA SER A 182 -2.24 16.45 -18.42
C SER A 182 -2.68 15.37 -17.43
N TYR A 183 -3.06 14.20 -17.94
CA TYR A 183 -3.41 13.06 -17.10
C TYR A 183 -2.23 12.61 -16.24
N GLY A 184 -1.05 12.48 -16.84
CA GLY A 184 0.15 12.06 -16.10
C GLY A 184 0.53 13.04 -14.98
N ALA A 185 0.46 14.35 -15.24
CA ALA A 185 0.72 15.36 -14.25
C ALA A 185 -0.31 15.34 -13.11
N TRP A 186 -1.60 15.29 -13.47
CA TRP A 186 -2.70 15.17 -12.51
C TRP A 186 -2.57 13.91 -11.65
N PHE A 187 -2.29 12.75 -12.26
CA PHE A 187 -2.19 11.47 -11.55
C PHE A 187 -1.12 11.52 -10.46
N ILE A 188 0.07 12.01 -10.81
CA ILE A 188 1.20 12.14 -9.87
C ILE A 188 0.88 13.17 -8.79
N GLN A 189 0.30 14.32 -9.16
CA GLN A 189 -0.13 15.33 -8.19
C GLN A 189 -1.06 14.73 -7.15
N ARG A 190 -2.10 14.00 -7.58
CA ARG A 190 -3.07 13.40 -6.66
C ARG A 190 -2.46 12.32 -5.75
N CYS A 191 -1.48 11.54 -6.24
CA CYS A 191 -0.71 10.64 -5.39
C CYS A 191 0.08 11.41 -4.32
N LEU A 192 0.76 12.49 -4.71
CA LEU A 192 1.51 13.32 -3.77
C LEU A 192 0.60 14.05 -2.77
N ASP A 193 -0.56 14.53 -3.18
CA ASP A 193 -1.56 15.11 -2.29
C ASP A 193 -1.98 14.13 -1.19
N ALA A 194 -2.18 12.87 -1.56
CA ALA A 194 -2.51 11.81 -0.61
C ALA A 194 -1.36 11.52 0.38
N LEU A 195 -0.11 11.62 -0.06
CA LEU A 195 1.07 11.50 0.80
C LEU A 195 1.24 12.74 1.72
N ASN A 196 0.93 13.92 1.20
CA ASN A 196 1.00 15.19 1.92
C ASN A 196 -0.13 15.34 2.95
N GLY A 197 -1.25 14.62 2.75
CA GLY A 197 -2.45 14.76 3.56
C GLY A 197 -3.27 16.03 3.27
N SER A 198 -2.97 16.74 2.18
CA SER A 198 -3.65 17.97 1.77
C SER A 198 -3.58 18.17 0.25
N ASP A 199 -4.62 18.77 -0.32
CA ASP A 199 -4.69 19.10 -1.73
C ASP A 199 -3.75 20.27 -2.08
N SER A 200 -3.19 20.25 -3.29
CA SER A 200 -2.33 21.28 -3.85
C SER A 200 -2.92 21.86 -5.14
N GLU A 201 -2.59 23.10 -5.46
CA GLU A 201 -3.06 23.78 -6.67
C GLU A 201 -2.34 23.31 -7.94
N SER A 202 -1.13 22.74 -7.78
CA SER A 202 -0.31 22.27 -8.89
C SER A 202 0.61 21.12 -8.49
N LEU A 203 1.08 20.36 -9.50
CA LEU A 203 2.09 19.32 -9.30
C LEU A 203 3.36 19.87 -8.64
N HIS A 204 3.81 21.05 -9.05
CA HIS A 204 5.01 21.68 -8.46
C HIS A 204 4.82 21.97 -6.97
N GLU A 205 3.65 22.45 -6.58
CA GLU A 205 3.33 22.66 -5.18
C GLU A 205 3.25 21.34 -4.40
N ALA A 206 2.62 20.31 -4.96
CA ALA A 206 2.57 18.96 -4.37
C ALA A 206 3.97 18.42 -4.12
N GLN A 207 4.87 18.53 -5.09
CA GLN A 207 6.27 18.12 -4.99
C GLN A 207 7.01 18.89 -3.90
N ARG A 208 6.85 20.21 -3.85
CA ARG A 208 7.48 21.08 -2.84
C ARG A 208 7.02 20.72 -1.42
N ARG A 209 5.70 20.56 -1.21
CA ARG A 209 5.13 20.16 0.09
C ARG A 209 5.62 18.78 0.53
N ASN A 210 5.77 17.85 -0.42
CA ASN A 210 6.19 16.49 -0.13
C ASN A 210 7.61 16.38 0.42
N GLN A 211 8.47 17.36 0.21
CA GLN A 211 9.83 17.38 0.77
C GLN A 211 9.84 17.32 2.30
N GLN A 212 8.78 17.81 2.95
CA GLN A 212 8.65 17.87 4.42
C GLN A 212 7.40 17.12 4.93
N ALA A 213 6.73 16.36 4.06
CA ALA A 213 5.52 15.63 4.42
C ALA A 213 5.82 14.47 5.39
N PRO A 214 4.84 14.06 6.21
CA PRO A 214 4.99 12.91 7.09
C PRO A 214 5.17 11.60 6.31
N ASN A 215 4.60 11.50 5.09
CA ASN A 215 4.81 10.39 4.17
C ASN A 215 5.59 10.90 2.95
N ARG A 216 6.90 10.88 3.03
CA ARG A 216 7.77 11.44 1.99
C ARG A 216 7.96 10.46 0.82
N CYS A 217 7.70 10.91 -0.40
CA CYS A 217 8.01 10.17 -1.61
C CYS A 217 9.54 10.22 -1.85
N VAL A 218 10.23 9.12 -1.59
CA VAL A 218 11.68 9.00 -1.78
C VAL A 218 12.03 8.34 -3.11
N GLY A 219 11.05 7.79 -3.81
CA GLY A 219 11.18 7.21 -5.13
C GLY A 219 9.84 7.23 -5.86
N LEU A 220 9.87 7.59 -7.14
CA LEU A 220 8.74 7.54 -8.05
C LEU A 220 9.13 6.70 -9.25
N THR A 221 8.50 5.54 -9.36
CA THR A 221 8.75 4.57 -10.42
C THR A 221 7.55 4.50 -11.37
N ILE A 222 7.81 4.51 -12.66
CA ILE A 222 6.79 4.27 -13.70
C ILE A 222 7.20 3.09 -14.57
N GLU A 223 6.21 2.48 -15.24
CA GLU A 223 6.42 1.43 -16.24
C GLU A 223 6.20 2.00 -17.64
N THR A 224 7.06 1.63 -18.58
CA THR A 224 6.87 1.97 -19.99
C THR A 224 7.57 0.96 -20.90
N ARG A 225 7.37 1.11 -22.20
CA ARG A 225 8.05 0.34 -23.24
C ARG A 225 9.38 1.01 -23.62
N PRO A 226 10.38 0.24 -24.06
CA PRO A 226 11.68 0.81 -24.50
C PRO A 226 11.57 1.82 -25.63
N ASP A 227 10.67 1.59 -26.59
CA ASP A 227 10.45 2.44 -27.77
C ASP A 227 9.77 3.79 -27.45
N TRP A 228 9.27 3.97 -26.21
CA TRP A 228 8.68 5.22 -25.72
C TRP A 228 9.68 6.10 -24.94
N VAL A 229 10.89 5.62 -24.69
CA VAL A 229 11.91 6.36 -23.95
C VAL A 229 12.76 7.18 -24.90
N THR A 230 12.25 8.36 -25.25
CA THR A 230 12.98 9.36 -26.04
C THR A 230 13.66 10.38 -25.11
N PRO A 231 14.65 11.17 -25.60
CA PRO A 231 15.26 12.25 -24.80
C PRO A 231 14.23 13.24 -24.24
N ASP A 232 13.24 13.62 -25.03
CA ASP A 232 12.18 14.54 -24.58
C ASP A 232 11.29 13.90 -23.50
N GLU A 233 10.98 12.62 -23.66
CA GLU A 233 10.22 11.89 -22.64
C GLU A 233 11.01 11.78 -21.33
N VAL A 234 12.31 11.52 -21.38
CA VAL A 234 13.16 11.50 -20.17
C VAL A 234 13.14 12.86 -19.46
N LEU A 235 13.24 13.96 -20.19
CA LEU A 235 13.13 15.29 -19.61
C LEU A 235 11.75 15.55 -19.01
N ARG A 236 10.68 15.09 -19.67
CA ARG A 236 9.32 15.18 -19.17
C ARG A 236 9.16 14.38 -17.87
N LEU A 237 9.61 13.13 -17.86
CA LEU A 237 9.56 12.26 -16.68
C LEU A 237 10.32 12.88 -15.50
N ARG A 238 11.47 13.50 -15.76
CA ARG A 238 12.25 14.18 -14.73
C ARG A 238 11.49 15.36 -14.11
N ARG A 239 10.77 16.15 -14.92
CA ARG A 239 9.90 17.25 -14.44
C ARG A 239 8.73 16.73 -13.61
N LEU A 240 8.20 15.56 -13.94
CA LEU A 240 7.16 14.88 -13.15
C LEU A 240 7.68 14.34 -11.81
N GLY A 241 9.01 14.35 -11.58
CA GLY A 241 9.64 13.82 -10.37
C GLY A 241 9.95 12.33 -10.42
N VAL A 242 9.85 11.70 -11.59
CA VAL A 242 10.20 10.28 -11.76
C VAL A 242 11.69 10.06 -11.48
N THR A 243 11.98 9.07 -10.65
CA THR A 243 13.34 8.68 -10.24
C THR A 243 13.78 7.36 -10.83
N ARG A 244 12.83 6.52 -11.28
CA ARG A 244 13.08 5.21 -11.87
C ARG A 244 12.09 4.92 -12.98
N VAL A 245 12.58 4.32 -14.06
CA VAL A 245 11.76 3.80 -15.15
C VAL A 245 11.96 2.30 -15.24
N GLN A 246 10.87 1.55 -15.24
CA GLN A 246 10.87 0.10 -15.51
C GLN A 246 10.53 -0.12 -16.99
N LEU A 247 11.40 -0.82 -17.69
CA LEU A 247 11.23 -1.13 -19.10
C LEU A 247 10.81 -2.58 -19.30
N GLY A 248 9.67 -2.77 -19.96
CA GLY A 248 9.19 -4.10 -20.34
C GLY A 248 9.88 -4.56 -21.62
N VAL A 249 10.94 -5.36 -21.50
CA VAL A 249 11.69 -5.92 -22.65
C VAL A 249 11.01 -7.18 -23.19
N GLN A 250 10.37 -7.97 -22.34
CA GLN A 250 9.59 -9.19 -22.63
C GLN A 250 10.46 -10.37 -23.14
N SER A 251 11.14 -10.24 -24.27
CA SER A 251 12.05 -11.22 -24.86
C SER A 251 13.22 -10.52 -25.53
N LEU A 252 14.33 -11.22 -25.66
CA LEU A 252 15.49 -10.80 -26.48
C LEU A 252 15.48 -11.50 -27.86
N ASP A 253 14.52 -12.41 -28.08
CA ASP A 253 14.32 -13.08 -29.37
C ASP A 253 13.42 -12.20 -30.26
N ASP A 254 13.72 -12.16 -31.56
CA ASP A 254 12.95 -11.44 -32.59
C ASP A 254 11.62 -12.15 -32.91
#